data_a3d7af5c9a18368b2dbe558a48dca45d
#
_entry.id   a3d7af5c9a18368b2dbe558a48dca45d
#
_cell.length_a   1.000
_cell.length_b   1.000
_cell.length_c   1.000
_cell.angle_alpha   90.00
_cell.angle_beta   90.00
_cell.angle_gamma   90.00
#
_symmetry.space_group_name_H-M   'P 1'
#
loop_
_entity.id
_entity.type
_entity.pdbx_description
1 polymer ?
#
loop_
_entity_poly.entity_id
_entity_poly.type
_entity_poly.pdbx_seq_one_letter_code
_entity_poly.pdbx_strand_id
1 'polypeptide(L)'
;MICAGIDVAKDKHDCFILSSEGEVLADVFTIQNNAEGFDMLLQTIRRCARPEDKIKVGLEATGHYSYNILGFLLNEGLDTYVINPLHTNLYRKSLSLRKTKTDRVDARTIAAMLMSDVDLKPYTDTAYHNEELKSLTRYRFDKVRERAKLKQSVSRLVTILFPELEKLVPSLHLASVYALLIEFPGAKQVAGAHLTHLKAILSDASKGRYGRDMAVTLRDAARCSVGSVMPAKSLELQHTIRLIRKLDAEIEDIETAIQSMMDEMQSPITTIPGIGVRMGAMILAEIGDFSRFDSPDKILAYAGMSPSTYQSGQLSLSGPYSHMEKRGSRYLRYALYNATKYVCLWDPAFAAYLAKKRGEGKHYNVALSHAAKKLVRLICALEKSQQSYRNAA
;
A
#
# COMPACT_ATOMS: atom_id res chain seq x y z
N MET A 1 -0.63 26.43 -27.60
CA MET A 1 -0.47 25.33 -26.60
C MET A 1 0.22 24.15 -27.28
N ILE A 2 1.15 23.50 -26.58
CA ILE A 2 1.93 22.36 -27.08
C ILE A 2 1.68 21.16 -26.17
N CYS A 3 1.51 19.98 -26.77
CA CYS A 3 1.31 18.72 -26.08
C CYS A 3 2.43 17.73 -26.43
N ALA A 4 3.24 17.37 -25.43
CA ALA A 4 4.29 16.37 -25.57
C ALA A 4 3.83 15.06 -24.89
N GLY A 5 3.80 13.96 -25.65
CA GLY A 5 3.50 12.63 -25.14
C GLY A 5 4.77 11.80 -25.03
N ILE A 6 4.93 11.10 -23.91
CA ILE A 6 6.11 10.29 -23.61
C ILE A 6 5.66 8.88 -23.26
N ASP A 7 6.07 7.91 -24.06
CA ASP A 7 5.99 6.50 -23.71
C ASP A 7 7.27 6.09 -22.96
N VAL A 8 7.08 5.65 -21.71
CA VAL A 8 8.18 5.43 -20.77
C VAL A 8 8.60 3.98 -20.75
N ALA A 9 9.87 3.71 -21.01
CA ALA A 9 10.49 2.40 -20.89
C ALA A 9 11.76 2.43 -20.00
N LYS A 10 12.38 1.29 -19.77
CA LYS A 10 13.51 1.14 -18.86
C LYS A 10 14.74 1.96 -19.27
N ASP A 11 15.16 1.82 -20.53
CA ASP A 11 16.45 2.33 -21.00
C ASP A 11 16.30 3.55 -21.92
N LYS A 12 15.14 3.73 -22.51
CA LYS A 12 14.82 4.79 -23.46
C LYS A 12 13.36 5.18 -23.38
N HIS A 13 13.01 6.38 -23.83
CA HIS A 13 11.64 6.86 -23.93
C HIS A 13 11.34 7.32 -25.34
N ASP A 14 10.16 6.99 -25.87
CA ASP A 14 9.68 7.50 -27.14
C ASP A 14 8.80 8.73 -26.90
N CYS A 15 9.14 9.83 -27.58
CA CYS A 15 8.52 11.13 -27.40
C CYS A 15 7.88 11.61 -28.70
N PHE A 16 6.76 12.33 -28.56
CA PHE A 16 6.04 12.92 -29.70
C PHE A 16 5.46 14.27 -29.30
N ILE A 17 5.54 15.28 -30.20
CA ILE A 17 5.08 16.63 -29.89
C ILE A 17 4.11 17.13 -30.98
N LEU A 18 2.96 17.65 -30.53
CA LEU A 18 1.97 18.26 -31.43
C LEU A 18 1.45 19.60 -30.87
N SER A 19 0.92 20.42 -31.76
CA SER A 19 0.23 21.67 -31.43
C SER A 19 -1.21 21.40 -30.96
N SER A 20 -1.86 22.44 -30.41
CA SER A 20 -3.30 22.41 -30.07
C SER A 20 -4.22 22.21 -31.29
N GLU A 21 -3.70 22.45 -32.47
CA GLU A 21 -4.43 22.31 -33.74
C GLU A 21 -4.22 20.93 -34.39
N GLY A 22 -3.39 20.09 -33.76
CA GLY A 22 -3.08 18.74 -34.25
C GLY A 22 -1.91 18.68 -35.23
N GLU A 23 -1.20 19.79 -35.42
CA GLU A 23 0.01 19.82 -36.25
C GLU A 23 1.15 19.11 -35.57
N VAL A 24 1.86 18.23 -36.28
CA VAL A 24 3.03 17.51 -35.74
C VAL A 24 4.23 18.45 -35.74
N LEU A 25 4.64 18.88 -34.55
CA LEU A 25 5.80 19.76 -34.36
C LEU A 25 7.11 18.98 -34.29
N ALA A 26 7.08 17.79 -33.68
CA ALA A 26 8.16 16.81 -33.73
C ALA A 26 7.56 15.41 -33.85
N ASP A 27 7.92 14.70 -34.92
CA ASP A 27 7.54 13.29 -35.08
C ASP A 27 8.28 12.42 -34.05
N VAL A 28 7.89 11.16 -33.89
CA VAL A 28 8.40 10.30 -32.85
C VAL A 28 9.92 10.24 -32.85
N PHE A 29 10.51 10.66 -31.77
CA PHE A 29 11.94 10.58 -31.51
C PHE A 29 12.19 9.87 -30.18
N THR A 30 13.33 9.21 -30.10
CA THR A 30 13.71 8.43 -28.92
C THR A 30 14.81 9.14 -28.15
N ILE A 31 14.65 9.21 -26.83
CA ILE A 31 15.68 9.71 -25.89
C ILE A 31 16.16 8.58 -24.99
N GLN A 32 17.38 8.67 -24.50
CA GLN A 32 17.90 7.76 -23.50
C GLN A 32 17.40 8.16 -22.10
N ASN A 33 17.26 7.17 -21.21
CA ASN A 33 16.89 7.42 -19.79
C ASN A 33 18.13 7.87 -19.01
N ASN A 34 18.66 9.05 -19.33
CA ASN A 34 19.81 9.70 -18.71
C ASN A 34 19.71 11.24 -18.84
N ALA A 35 20.61 11.97 -18.20
CA ALA A 35 20.60 13.43 -18.18
C ALA A 35 20.63 14.03 -19.62
N GLU A 36 21.50 13.51 -20.48
CA GLU A 36 21.63 14.00 -21.86
C GLU A 36 20.34 13.82 -22.66
N GLY A 37 19.65 12.66 -22.48
CA GLY A 37 18.37 12.41 -23.13
C GLY A 37 17.25 13.31 -22.60
N PHE A 38 17.24 13.62 -21.32
CA PHE A 38 16.26 14.53 -20.72
C PHE A 38 16.49 15.97 -21.17
N ASP A 39 17.75 16.41 -21.26
CA ASP A 39 18.09 17.72 -21.80
C ASP A 39 17.71 17.84 -23.29
N MET A 40 17.91 16.78 -24.08
CA MET A 40 17.49 16.74 -25.47
C MET A 40 15.96 16.87 -25.61
N LEU A 41 15.19 16.20 -24.75
CA LEU A 41 13.73 16.35 -24.70
C LEU A 41 13.32 17.80 -24.42
N LEU A 42 13.91 18.39 -23.36
CA LEU A 42 13.61 19.76 -22.95
C LEU A 42 13.92 20.77 -24.04
N GLN A 43 15.09 20.65 -24.67
CA GLN A 43 15.48 21.51 -25.80
C GLN A 43 14.55 21.34 -27.00
N THR A 44 14.10 20.13 -27.27
CA THR A 44 13.16 19.86 -28.37
C THR A 44 11.79 20.46 -28.07
N ILE A 45 11.27 20.33 -26.86
CA ILE A 45 10.02 20.99 -26.43
C ILE A 45 10.15 22.51 -26.55
N ARG A 46 11.24 23.10 -26.05
CA ARG A 46 11.48 24.55 -26.08
C ARG A 46 11.62 25.09 -27.52
N ARG A 47 12.21 24.32 -28.45
CA ARG A 47 12.28 24.70 -29.88
C ARG A 47 10.91 24.73 -30.57
N CYS A 48 10.03 23.81 -30.16
CA CYS A 48 8.66 23.75 -30.71
C CYS A 48 7.73 24.80 -30.09
N ALA A 49 8.08 25.36 -28.92
CA ALA A 49 7.26 26.29 -28.18
C ALA A 49 7.56 27.74 -28.52
N ARG A 50 6.52 28.57 -28.62
CA ARG A 50 6.63 30.03 -28.59
C ARG A 50 6.59 30.52 -27.15
N PRO A 51 7.08 31.73 -26.83
CA PRO A 51 7.10 32.25 -25.44
C PRO A 51 5.72 32.26 -24.74
N GLU A 52 4.65 32.42 -25.51
CA GLU A 52 3.26 32.46 -25.04
C GLU A 52 2.59 31.08 -24.96
N ASP A 53 3.25 30.03 -25.43
CA ASP A 53 2.64 28.69 -25.46
C ASP A 53 2.61 28.03 -24.09
N LYS A 54 1.44 27.54 -23.72
CA LYS A 54 1.30 26.62 -22.60
C LYS A 54 1.79 25.24 -23.03
N ILE A 55 2.71 24.67 -22.26
CA ILE A 55 3.30 23.34 -22.51
C ILE A 55 2.64 22.33 -21.58
N LYS A 56 2.04 21.29 -22.13
CA LYS A 56 1.55 20.10 -21.41
C LYS A 56 2.42 18.90 -21.75
N VAL A 57 2.93 18.21 -20.77
CA VAL A 57 3.72 16.99 -20.95
C VAL A 57 3.01 15.81 -20.31
N GLY A 58 2.68 14.77 -21.07
CA GLY A 58 2.02 13.57 -20.58
C GLY A 58 2.94 12.37 -20.62
N LEU A 59 2.83 11.53 -19.60
CA LEU A 59 3.52 10.25 -19.54
C LEU A 59 2.61 9.17 -18.98
N GLU A 60 2.82 7.93 -19.42
CA GLU A 60 2.09 6.80 -18.87
C GLU A 60 2.68 6.35 -17.54
N ALA A 61 1.81 6.04 -16.55
CA ALA A 61 2.22 5.53 -15.25
C ALA A 61 2.72 4.08 -15.37
N THR A 62 3.90 3.86 -15.95
CA THR A 62 4.52 2.53 -16.16
C THR A 62 5.36 2.06 -14.97
N GLY A 63 4.84 2.21 -13.75
CA GLY A 63 5.51 1.78 -12.53
C GLY A 63 6.75 2.63 -12.20
N HIS A 64 7.86 1.97 -11.85
CA HIS A 64 9.07 2.68 -11.38
C HIS A 64 9.88 3.36 -12.46
N TYR A 65 9.68 3.04 -13.73
CA TYR A 65 10.45 3.66 -14.83
C TYR A 65 10.12 5.12 -15.07
N SER A 66 8.93 5.58 -14.67
CA SER A 66 8.50 6.96 -14.87
C SER A 66 9.04 7.95 -13.83
N TYR A 67 9.55 7.50 -12.69
CA TYR A 67 9.93 8.41 -11.59
C TYR A 67 11.05 9.40 -11.96
N ASN A 68 12.09 8.94 -12.66
CA ASN A 68 13.24 9.78 -12.99
C ASN A 68 12.84 10.93 -13.93
N ILE A 69 12.14 10.59 -15.03
CA ILE A 69 11.69 11.60 -15.99
C ILE A 69 10.60 12.50 -15.40
N LEU A 70 9.71 11.97 -14.55
CA LEU A 70 8.70 12.75 -13.86
C LEU A 70 9.35 13.80 -12.95
N GLY A 71 10.32 13.39 -12.11
CA GLY A 71 11.06 14.31 -11.24
C GLY A 71 11.77 15.40 -12.04
N PHE A 72 12.41 15.05 -13.17
CA PHE A 72 13.05 16.02 -14.06
C PHE A 72 12.04 17.05 -14.61
N LEU A 73 10.91 16.59 -15.15
CA LEU A 73 9.89 17.48 -15.73
C LEU A 73 9.27 18.43 -14.71
N LEU A 74 9.04 17.95 -13.48
CA LEU A 74 8.55 18.78 -12.38
C LEU A 74 9.58 19.84 -11.95
N ASN A 75 10.86 19.47 -11.85
CA ASN A 75 11.94 20.39 -11.51
C ASN A 75 12.12 21.50 -12.58
N GLU A 76 11.83 21.20 -13.83
CA GLU A 76 11.82 22.17 -14.94
C GLU A 76 10.54 23.03 -14.99
N GLY A 77 9.61 22.83 -14.04
CA GLY A 77 8.37 23.61 -13.92
C GLY A 77 7.35 23.34 -15.03
N LEU A 78 7.40 22.18 -15.69
CA LEU A 78 6.48 21.83 -16.77
C LEU A 78 5.17 21.25 -16.23
N ASP A 79 4.03 21.67 -16.80
CA ASP A 79 2.71 21.08 -16.53
C ASP A 79 2.70 19.60 -16.95
N THR A 80 2.98 18.73 -15.99
CA THR A 80 3.17 17.28 -16.24
C THR A 80 1.92 16.49 -15.86
N TYR A 81 1.50 15.56 -16.72
CA TYR A 81 0.31 14.73 -16.55
C TYR A 81 0.69 13.25 -16.51
N VAL A 82 0.38 12.57 -15.42
CA VAL A 82 0.61 11.12 -15.27
C VAL A 82 -0.69 10.39 -15.58
N ILE A 83 -0.71 9.64 -16.68
CA ILE A 83 -1.91 9.01 -17.24
C ILE A 83 -1.94 7.53 -16.89
N ASN A 84 -3.10 7.06 -16.43
CA ASN A 84 -3.30 5.65 -16.13
C ASN A 84 -3.26 4.80 -17.43
N PRO A 85 -2.47 3.72 -17.50
CA PRO A 85 -2.41 2.80 -18.64
C PRO A 85 -3.76 2.29 -19.15
N LEU A 86 -4.75 2.15 -18.26
CA LEU A 86 -6.10 1.78 -18.64
C LEU A 86 -6.78 2.87 -19.51
N HIS A 87 -6.57 4.13 -19.18
CA HIS A 87 -7.13 5.26 -19.94
C HIS A 87 -6.46 5.36 -21.31
N THR A 88 -5.13 5.27 -21.37
CA THR A 88 -4.38 5.27 -22.64
C THR A 88 -4.87 4.13 -23.56
N ASN A 89 -5.05 2.93 -23.00
CA ASN A 89 -5.53 1.78 -23.76
C ASN A 89 -6.99 1.95 -24.25
N LEU A 90 -7.88 2.52 -23.43
CA LEU A 90 -9.26 2.80 -23.84
C LEU A 90 -9.32 3.88 -24.90
N TYR A 91 -8.57 4.97 -24.73
CA TYR A 91 -8.50 6.05 -25.70
C TYR A 91 -7.93 5.58 -27.04
N ARG A 92 -6.85 4.79 -27.05
CA ARG A 92 -6.31 4.17 -28.26
C ARG A 92 -7.35 3.32 -28.99
N LYS A 93 -8.14 2.53 -28.26
CA LYS A 93 -9.23 1.72 -28.84
C LYS A 93 -10.36 2.56 -29.42
N SER A 94 -10.60 3.77 -28.93
CA SER A 94 -11.58 4.69 -29.49
C SER A 94 -11.10 5.34 -30.80
N LEU A 95 -9.78 5.51 -30.96
CA LEU A 95 -9.20 6.11 -32.18
C LEU A 95 -9.10 5.13 -33.34
N SER A 96 -8.95 3.83 -33.11
CA SER A 96 -8.78 2.85 -34.18
C SER A 96 -9.24 1.46 -33.77
N LEU A 97 -9.92 0.78 -34.68
CA LEU A 97 -10.29 -0.64 -34.58
C LEU A 97 -9.09 -1.58 -34.80
N ARG A 98 -7.96 -1.07 -35.28
CA ARG A 98 -6.75 -1.86 -35.52
C ARG A 98 -6.06 -2.19 -34.19
N LYS A 99 -5.67 -3.43 -33.98
CA LYS A 99 -4.94 -3.91 -32.79
C LYS A 99 -3.42 -3.62 -32.85
N THR A 100 -3.03 -2.46 -33.38
CA THR A 100 -1.61 -2.09 -33.48
C THR A 100 -1.16 -1.48 -32.15
N LYS A 101 -0.19 -2.10 -31.50
CA LYS A 101 0.49 -1.58 -30.31
C LYS A 101 1.98 -1.48 -30.63
N THR A 102 2.50 -0.25 -30.64
CA THR A 102 3.95 0.04 -30.72
C THR A 102 4.21 1.26 -29.86
N ASP A 103 5.40 1.37 -29.30
CA ASP A 103 5.82 2.49 -28.44
C ASP A 103 5.58 3.86 -29.13
N ARG A 104 5.78 3.91 -30.45
CA ARG A 104 5.48 5.09 -31.29
C ARG A 104 4.00 5.47 -31.29
N VAL A 105 3.09 4.50 -31.27
CA VAL A 105 1.65 4.73 -31.20
C VAL A 105 1.25 5.20 -29.81
N ASP A 106 1.91 4.70 -28.78
CA ASP A 106 1.57 5.03 -27.40
C ASP A 106 1.98 6.49 -27.05
N ALA A 107 3.17 6.98 -27.47
CA ALA A 107 3.56 8.38 -27.34
C ALA A 107 2.61 9.35 -28.07
N ARG A 108 2.21 9.03 -29.32
CA ARG A 108 1.21 9.80 -30.07
C ARG A 108 -0.16 9.81 -29.39
N THR A 109 -0.59 8.67 -28.85
CA THR A 109 -1.86 8.55 -28.14
C THR A 109 -1.88 9.44 -26.89
N ILE A 110 -0.79 9.47 -26.12
CA ILE A 110 -0.65 10.32 -24.94
C ILE A 110 -0.74 11.80 -25.31
N ALA A 111 -0.02 12.23 -26.36
CA ALA A 111 -0.07 13.61 -26.82
C ALA A 111 -1.48 14.01 -27.32
N ALA A 112 -2.17 13.12 -28.05
CA ALA A 112 -3.54 13.34 -28.49
C ALA A 112 -4.54 13.43 -27.34
N MET A 113 -4.36 12.65 -26.26
CA MET A 113 -5.16 12.76 -25.05
C MET A 113 -4.99 14.12 -24.37
N LEU A 114 -3.76 14.65 -24.29
CA LEU A 114 -3.50 15.98 -23.73
C LEU A 114 -4.15 17.10 -24.56
N MET A 115 -4.17 16.93 -25.88
CA MET A 115 -4.79 17.88 -26.81
C MET A 115 -6.32 17.89 -26.68
N SER A 116 -6.94 16.71 -26.53
CA SER A 116 -8.40 16.56 -26.50
C SER A 116 -9.06 17.03 -25.21
N ASP A 117 -8.29 17.59 -24.27
CA ASP A 117 -8.73 18.13 -22.98
C ASP A 117 -9.65 17.18 -22.18
N VAL A 118 -9.42 15.87 -22.32
CA VAL A 118 -10.04 14.85 -21.47
C VAL A 118 -9.62 15.16 -20.06
N ASP A 119 -10.51 15.55 -19.20
CA ASP A 119 -10.49 15.86 -17.76
C ASP A 119 -9.22 15.39 -16.98
N LEU A 120 -8.03 15.72 -17.54
CA LEU A 120 -6.72 15.37 -17.01
C LEU A 120 -6.25 16.50 -16.10
N LYS A 121 -5.86 16.17 -14.88
CA LYS A 121 -5.28 17.13 -13.93
C LYS A 121 -3.77 17.01 -13.93
N PRO A 122 -3.04 18.15 -13.88
CA PRO A 122 -1.59 18.13 -13.79
C PRO A 122 -1.14 17.46 -12.50
N TYR A 123 0.01 16.82 -12.55
CA TYR A 123 0.67 16.25 -11.40
C TYR A 123 1.31 17.38 -10.58
N THR A 124 1.04 17.43 -9.29
CA THR A 124 1.52 18.48 -8.39
C THR A 124 2.71 18.03 -7.56
N ASP A 125 3.54 18.95 -7.04
CA ASP A 125 4.64 18.65 -6.11
C ASP A 125 4.14 17.90 -4.86
N THR A 126 2.96 18.26 -4.38
CA THR A 126 2.29 17.55 -3.28
C THR A 126 2.06 16.06 -3.62
N ALA A 127 1.80 15.75 -4.89
CA ALA A 127 1.65 14.36 -5.33
C ALA A 127 2.98 13.61 -5.33
N TYR A 128 4.12 14.29 -5.57
CA TYR A 128 5.45 13.68 -5.49
C TYR A 128 5.83 13.32 -4.05
N HIS A 129 5.58 14.19 -3.09
CA HIS A 129 5.77 13.91 -1.66
C HIS A 129 4.86 12.75 -1.18
N ASN A 130 3.63 12.68 -1.70
CA ASN A 130 2.74 11.56 -1.44
C ASN A 130 3.25 10.22 -2.01
N GLU A 131 4.02 10.22 -3.09
CA GLU A 131 4.63 8.98 -3.63
C GLU A 131 5.72 8.43 -2.71
N GLU A 132 6.47 9.27 -2.00
CA GLU A 132 7.44 8.83 -1.00
C GLU A 132 6.74 8.14 0.18
N LEU A 133 5.73 8.79 0.76
CA LEU A 133 4.91 8.17 1.81
C LEU A 133 4.25 6.86 1.34
N LYS A 134 3.80 6.82 0.09
CA LYS A 134 3.21 5.64 -0.52
C LYS A 134 4.22 4.52 -0.70
N SER A 135 5.45 4.83 -1.09
CA SER A 135 6.55 3.87 -1.15
C SER A 135 6.81 3.25 0.21
N LEU A 136 6.95 4.07 1.26
CA LEU A 136 7.20 3.60 2.63
C LEU A 136 6.04 2.76 3.18
N THR A 137 4.79 3.20 3.00
CA THR A 137 3.63 2.47 3.52
C THR A 137 3.44 1.12 2.83
N ARG A 138 3.70 1.02 1.53
CA ARG A 138 3.67 -0.24 0.77
C ARG A 138 4.83 -1.15 1.16
N TYR A 139 6.04 -0.61 1.30
CA TYR A 139 7.21 -1.35 1.74
C TYR A 139 6.98 -1.95 3.14
N ARG A 140 6.48 -1.13 4.08
CA ARG A 140 6.06 -1.62 5.39
C ARG A 140 5.03 -2.75 5.29
N PHE A 141 4.01 -2.59 4.45
CA PHE A 141 2.97 -3.60 4.25
C PHE A 141 3.56 -4.94 3.80
N ASP A 142 4.48 -4.92 2.86
CA ASP A 142 5.11 -6.13 2.33
C ASP A 142 6.03 -6.78 3.38
N LYS A 143 6.82 -6.00 4.15
CA LYS A 143 7.64 -6.49 5.28
C LYS A 143 6.80 -7.13 6.37
N VAL A 144 5.66 -6.54 6.74
CA VAL A 144 4.72 -7.13 7.72
C VAL A 144 4.14 -8.46 7.22
N ARG A 145 3.84 -8.57 5.91
CA ARG A 145 3.38 -9.83 5.32
C ARG A 145 4.47 -10.90 5.28
N GLU A 146 5.70 -10.52 4.96
CA GLU A 146 6.85 -11.41 5.00
C GLU A 146 7.07 -11.96 6.41
N ARG A 147 7.08 -11.08 7.41
CA ARG A 147 7.16 -11.45 8.83
C ARG A 147 6.04 -12.42 9.24
N ALA A 148 4.80 -12.20 8.78
CA ALA A 148 3.68 -13.08 9.09
C ALA A 148 3.89 -14.50 8.53
N LYS A 149 4.45 -14.64 7.32
CA LYS A 149 4.82 -15.95 6.75
C LYS A 149 5.88 -16.65 7.58
N LEU A 150 6.92 -15.91 8.02
CA LEU A 150 7.97 -16.47 8.88
C LEU A 150 7.42 -16.92 10.24
N LYS A 151 6.48 -16.17 10.83
CA LYS A 151 5.79 -16.56 12.05
C LYS A 151 5.04 -17.90 11.88
N GLN A 152 4.35 -18.09 10.77
CA GLN A 152 3.71 -19.37 10.44
C GLN A 152 4.75 -20.51 10.32
N SER A 153 5.93 -20.23 9.76
CA SER A 153 7.02 -21.21 9.70
C SER A 153 7.55 -21.57 11.08
N VAL A 154 7.69 -20.60 12.00
CA VAL A 154 8.04 -20.89 13.41
C VAL A 154 7.02 -21.82 14.04
N SER A 155 5.72 -21.54 13.93
CA SER A 155 4.69 -22.40 14.51
C SER A 155 4.79 -23.83 13.99
N ARG A 156 4.94 -24.00 12.68
CA ARG A 156 5.15 -25.32 12.04
C ARG A 156 6.39 -26.05 12.57
N LEU A 157 7.52 -25.34 12.72
CA LEU A 157 8.76 -25.93 13.22
C LEU A 157 8.68 -26.30 14.70
N VAL A 158 8.03 -25.50 15.52
CA VAL A 158 7.78 -25.79 16.92
C VAL A 158 6.91 -27.03 17.08
N THR A 159 5.87 -27.20 16.24
CA THR A 159 5.04 -28.42 16.25
C THR A 159 5.86 -29.70 16.01
N ILE A 160 6.98 -29.61 15.29
CA ILE A 160 7.89 -30.74 15.05
C ILE A 160 8.86 -30.93 16.21
N LEU A 161 9.46 -29.85 16.72
CA LEU A 161 10.61 -29.89 17.61
C LEU A 161 10.23 -29.86 19.10
N PHE A 162 9.11 -29.20 19.46
CA PHE A 162 8.60 -29.07 20.82
C PHE A 162 7.10 -28.72 20.80
N PRO A 163 6.21 -29.68 20.44
CA PRO A 163 4.78 -29.40 20.23
C PRO A 163 4.04 -28.92 21.48
N GLU A 164 4.49 -29.32 22.69
CA GLU A 164 3.86 -28.93 23.95
C GLU A 164 4.05 -27.44 24.27
N LEU A 165 5.09 -26.80 23.72
CA LEU A 165 5.44 -25.40 24.00
C LEU A 165 4.29 -24.44 23.74
N GLU A 166 3.53 -24.66 22.66
CA GLU A 166 2.41 -23.78 22.27
C GLU A 166 1.32 -23.68 23.33
N LYS A 167 1.12 -24.77 24.10
CA LYS A 167 0.12 -24.82 25.18
C LYS A 167 0.61 -24.19 26.48
N LEU A 168 1.90 -24.02 26.64
CA LEU A 168 2.54 -23.53 27.87
C LEU A 168 2.75 -22.01 27.86
N VAL A 169 2.70 -21.39 26.70
CA VAL A 169 2.94 -19.96 26.54
C VAL A 169 1.75 -19.25 25.89
N PRO A 170 1.47 -17.99 26.24
CA PRO A 170 0.36 -17.24 25.62
C PRO A 170 0.53 -17.05 24.11
N SER A 171 1.77 -17.04 23.62
CA SER A 171 2.10 -16.96 22.20
C SER A 171 3.53 -17.45 21.95
N LEU A 172 3.72 -18.20 20.87
CA LEU A 172 5.06 -18.60 20.38
C LEU A 172 5.91 -17.40 19.92
N HIS A 173 5.29 -16.25 19.71
CA HIS A 173 5.95 -15.06 19.14
C HIS A 173 6.36 -14.02 20.20
N LEU A 174 6.47 -14.43 21.47
CA LEU A 174 7.02 -13.60 22.54
C LEU A 174 8.56 -13.54 22.46
N ALA A 175 9.13 -12.42 22.85
CA ALA A 175 10.58 -12.22 22.89
C ALA A 175 11.30 -13.28 23.72
N SER A 176 10.72 -13.67 24.86
CA SER A 176 11.23 -14.72 25.74
C SER A 176 11.22 -16.12 25.11
N VAL A 177 10.16 -16.44 24.35
CA VAL A 177 10.07 -17.70 23.61
C VAL A 177 11.09 -17.74 22.47
N TYR A 178 11.27 -16.63 21.77
CA TYR A 178 12.29 -16.52 20.73
C TYR A 178 13.71 -16.61 21.31
N ALA A 179 13.96 -16.01 22.49
CA ALA A 179 15.24 -16.15 23.17
C ALA A 179 15.52 -17.60 23.55
N LEU A 180 14.53 -18.29 24.12
CA LEU A 180 14.62 -19.72 24.44
C LEU A 180 14.91 -20.56 23.18
N LEU A 181 14.14 -20.39 22.10
CA LEU A 181 14.24 -21.21 20.89
C LEU A 181 15.50 -20.92 20.05
N ILE A 182 16.10 -19.75 20.18
CA ILE A 182 17.42 -19.47 19.57
C ILE A 182 18.52 -20.28 20.23
N GLU A 183 18.46 -20.45 21.54
CA GLU A 183 19.48 -21.18 22.26
C GLU A 183 19.17 -22.67 22.37
N PHE A 184 17.93 -23.00 22.63
CA PHE A 184 17.42 -24.37 22.78
C PHE A 184 16.28 -24.63 21.77
N PRO A 185 16.58 -24.95 20.51
CA PRO A 185 15.58 -24.98 19.44
C PRO A 185 14.62 -26.19 19.50
N GLY A 186 14.78 -27.13 20.42
CA GLY A 186 13.91 -28.28 20.54
C GLY A 186 13.79 -28.80 21.97
N ALA A 187 12.81 -29.66 22.21
CA ALA A 187 12.50 -30.20 23.54
C ALA A 187 13.72 -30.88 24.19
N LYS A 188 14.49 -31.68 23.45
CA LYS A 188 15.67 -32.40 24.00
C LYS A 188 16.71 -31.43 24.57
N GLN A 189 16.97 -30.32 23.90
CA GLN A 189 17.90 -29.28 24.35
C GLN A 189 17.37 -28.58 25.61
N VAL A 190 16.08 -28.22 25.64
CA VAL A 190 15.42 -27.59 26.80
C VAL A 190 15.46 -28.55 28.00
N ALA A 191 15.19 -29.84 27.83
CA ALA A 191 15.19 -30.85 28.87
C ALA A 191 16.57 -31.02 29.51
N GLY A 192 17.66 -30.91 28.73
CA GLY A 192 19.06 -31.00 29.19
C GLY A 192 19.65 -29.70 29.71
N ALA A 193 18.94 -28.57 29.54
CA ALA A 193 19.45 -27.26 29.91
C ALA A 193 19.49 -27.04 31.43
N HIS A 194 20.47 -26.29 31.92
CA HIS A 194 20.57 -25.92 33.34
C HIS A 194 19.43 -24.98 33.71
N LEU A 195 18.73 -25.26 34.81
CA LEU A 195 17.55 -24.50 35.24
C LEU A 195 17.86 -23.00 35.45
N THR A 196 19.05 -22.73 36.01
CA THR A 196 19.51 -21.33 36.23
C THR A 196 19.66 -20.57 34.90
N HIS A 197 20.15 -21.25 33.88
CA HIS A 197 20.34 -20.66 32.55
C HIS A 197 19.00 -20.45 31.85
N LEU A 198 18.09 -21.43 31.87
CA LEU A 198 16.72 -21.27 31.36
C LEU A 198 16.00 -20.08 32.04
N LYS A 199 16.12 -19.98 33.37
CA LYS A 199 15.56 -18.86 34.14
C LYS A 199 16.14 -17.53 33.68
N ALA A 200 17.47 -17.43 33.52
CA ALA A 200 18.12 -16.18 33.08
C ALA A 200 17.61 -15.73 31.72
N ILE A 201 17.62 -16.59 30.70
CA ILE A 201 17.13 -16.26 29.35
C ILE A 201 15.68 -15.80 29.38
N LEU A 202 14.81 -16.51 30.08
CA LEU A 202 13.39 -16.18 30.16
C LEU A 202 13.15 -14.87 30.89
N SER A 203 13.85 -14.67 32.02
CA SER A 203 13.73 -13.46 32.84
C SER A 203 14.20 -12.22 32.07
N ASP A 204 15.38 -12.28 31.49
CA ASP A 204 15.96 -11.16 30.73
C ASP A 204 15.07 -10.76 29.55
N ALA A 205 14.66 -11.72 28.73
CA ALA A 205 13.85 -11.45 27.55
C ALA A 205 12.38 -11.10 27.86
N SER A 206 11.88 -11.41 29.07
CA SER A 206 10.53 -11.04 29.52
C SER A 206 10.50 -9.85 30.48
N LYS A 207 11.64 -9.18 30.72
CA LYS A 207 11.78 -8.08 31.68
C LYS A 207 11.30 -8.52 33.09
N GLY A 208 11.72 -9.71 33.52
CA GLY A 208 11.41 -10.27 34.86
C GLY A 208 10.04 -10.96 34.96
N ARG A 209 9.19 -10.96 33.90
CA ARG A 209 7.85 -11.55 33.96
C ARG A 209 7.87 -13.09 34.13
N TYR A 210 8.83 -13.76 33.49
CA TYR A 210 9.00 -15.21 33.56
C TYR A 210 10.22 -15.56 34.43
N GLY A 211 9.97 -16.26 35.52
CA GLY A 211 10.97 -16.64 36.53
C GLY A 211 11.29 -18.14 36.52
N ARG A 212 11.65 -18.61 37.73
CA ARG A 212 12.01 -20.00 37.95
C ARG A 212 10.87 -20.98 37.65
N ASP A 213 9.64 -20.62 38.00
CA ASP A 213 8.49 -21.51 37.87
C ASP A 213 8.21 -21.83 36.40
N MET A 214 8.28 -20.81 35.53
CA MET A 214 8.15 -21.02 34.07
C MET A 214 9.29 -21.87 33.52
N ALA A 215 10.53 -21.65 34.00
CA ALA A 215 11.68 -22.46 33.59
C ALA A 215 11.54 -23.94 34.00
N VAL A 216 11.01 -24.22 35.20
CA VAL A 216 10.69 -25.57 35.63
C VAL A 216 9.62 -26.19 34.78
N THR A 217 8.49 -25.49 34.59
CA THR A 217 7.37 -25.95 33.75
C THR A 217 7.81 -26.33 32.33
N LEU A 218 8.58 -25.46 31.70
CA LEU A 218 9.08 -25.70 30.32
C LEU A 218 10.06 -26.89 30.28
N ARG A 219 10.96 -27.02 31.26
CA ARG A 219 11.91 -28.12 31.32
C ARG A 219 11.22 -29.46 31.57
N ASP A 220 10.26 -29.52 32.48
CA ASP A 220 9.54 -30.75 32.79
C ASP A 220 8.64 -31.20 31.65
N ALA A 221 7.96 -30.25 30.96
CA ALA A 221 7.26 -30.56 29.74
C ALA A 221 8.20 -31.07 28.63
N ALA A 222 9.38 -30.46 28.50
CA ALA A 222 10.40 -30.88 27.54
C ALA A 222 10.94 -32.31 27.78
N ARG A 223 10.99 -32.75 29.03
CA ARG A 223 11.40 -34.13 29.40
C ARG A 223 10.39 -35.19 28.96
N CYS A 224 9.11 -34.80 28.89
CA CYS A 224 8.01 -35.67 28.49
C CYS A 224 7.56 -35.40 27.06
N SER A 225 8.27 -34.58 26.30
CA SER A 225 7.88 -34.15 24.97
C SER A 225 8.01 -35.26 23.96
N VAL A 226 7.06 -35.31 23.02
CA VAL A 226 7.09 -36.16 21.83
C VAL A 226 7.82 -35.49 20.64
N GLY A 227 8.42 -34.33 20.86
CA GLY A 227 9.13 -33.58 19.84
C GLY A 227 10.30 -34.33 19.20
N SER A 228 10.42 -34.22 17.89
CA SER A 228 11.44 -34.90 17.11
C SER A 228 12.81 -34.23 17.25
N VAL A 229 13.89 -35.01 17.32
CA VAL A 229 15.26 -34.51 17.29
C VAL A 229 15.73 -34.39 15.86
N MET A 230 15.66 -33.19 15.30
CA MET A 230 16.00 -32.89 13.90
C MET A 230 16.95 -31.68 13.80
N PRO A 231 18.27 -31.86 13.76
CA PRO A 231 19.23 -30.75 13.72
C PRO A 231 19.01 -29.76 12.59
N ALA A 232 18.64 -30.24 11.39
CA ALA A 232 18.33 -29.37 10.27
C ALA A 232 17.12 -28.48 10.53
N LYS A 233 16.06 -28.99 11.20
CA LYS A 233 14.90 -28.22 11.58
C LYS A 233 15.20 -27.25 12.73
N SER A 234 16.07 -27.60 13.62
CA SER A 234 16.57 -26.72 14.68
C SER A 234 17.32 -25.53 14.09
N LEU A 235 18.17 -25.75 13.11
CA LEU A 235 18.87 -24.69 12.38
C LEU A 235 17.89 -23.79 11.60
N GLU A 236 16.92 -24.38 10.89
CA GLU A 236 15.86 -23.67 10.19
C GLU A 236 15.06 -22.75 11.14
N LEU A 237 14.71 -23.25 12.32
CA LEU A 237 14.00 -22.49 13.35
C LEU A 237 14.81 -21.28 13.84
N GLN A 238 16.08 -21.51 14.20
CA GLN A 238 16.98 -20.45 14.67
C GLN A 238 17.15 -19.34 13.61
N HIS A 239 17.37 -19.71 12.36
CA HIS A 239 17.50 -18.75 11.25
C HIS A 239 16.19 -17.99 11.02
N THR A 240 15.05 -18.68 11.02
CA THR A 240 13.74 -18.05 10.85
C THR A 240 13.46 -17.01 11.96
N ILE A 241 13.79 -17.30 13.21
CA ILE A 241 13.63 -16.35 14.32
C ILE A 241 14.58 -15.14 14.14
N ARG A 242 15.84 -15.37 13.75
CA ARG A 242 16.77 -14.25 13.47
C ARG A 242 16.27 -13.33 12.36
N LEU A 243 15.70 -13.90 11.28
CA LEU A 243 15.09 -13.11 10.21
C LEU A 243 13.88 -12.31 10.70
N ILE A 244 13.02 -12.90 11.57
CA ILE A 244 11.90 -12.17 12.16
C ILE A 244 12.39 -10.97 12.97
N ARG A 245 13.42 -11.14 13.81
CA ARG A 245 13.99 -10.05 14.61
C ARG A 245 14.57 -8.93 13.71
N LYS A 246 15.23 -9.30 12.61
CA LYS A 246 15.73 -8.32 11.65
C LYS A 246 14.58 -7.56 10.98
N LEU A 247 13.52 -8.27 10.57
CA LEU A 247 12.33 -7.62 9.98
C LEU A 247 11.61 -6.73 11.00
N ASP A 248 11.58 -7.10 12.28
CA ASP A 248 10.99 -6.24 13.32
C ASP A 248 11.73 -4.91 13.43
N ALA A 249 13.08 -4.91 13.39
CA ALA A 249 13.89 -3.68 13.38
C ALA A 249 13.66 -2.85 12.10
N GLU A 250 13.71 -3.48 10.92
CA GLU A 250 13.44 -2.78 9.64
C GLU A 250 12.04 -2.16 9.60
N ILE A 251 11.03 -2.83 10.18
CA ILE A 251 9.67 -2.29 10.27
C ILE A 251 9.63 -1.08 11.20
N GLU A 252 10.35 -1.11 12.31
CA GLU A 252 10.44 0.02 13.25
C GLU A 252 11.08 1.25 12.60
N ASP A 253 12.17 1.05 11.85
CA ASP A 253 12.81 2.13 11.09
C ASP A 253 11.86 2.77 10.08
N ILE A 254 11.12 1.95 9.31
CA ILE A 254 10.13 2.44 8.35
C ILE A 254 8.98 3.17 9.08
N GLU A 255 8.52 2.67 10.22
CA GLU A 255 7.46 3.30 11.01
C GLU A 255 7.90 4.66 11.56
N THR A 256 9.17 4.81 11.93
CA THR A 256 9.76 6.08 12.36
C THR A 256 9.77 7.09 11.21
N ALA A 257 10.18 6.69 10.01
CA ALA A 257 10.14 7.55 8.84
C ALA A 257 8.70 7.97 8.47
N ILE A 258 7.75 7.04 8.52
CA ILE A 258 6.32 7.34 8.29
C ILE A 258 5.80 8.34 9.34
N GLN A 259 6.19 8.18 10.62
CA GLN A 259 5.77 9.09 11.69
C GLN A 259 6.26 10.51 11.43
N SER A 260 7.54 10.70 11.07
CA SER A 260 8.10 12.02 10.76
C SER A 260 7.35 12.72 9.62
N MET A 261 7.06 12.00 8.53
CA MET A 261 6.29 12.56 7.41
C MET A 261 4.86 12.93 7.81
N MET A 262 4.21 12.11 8.64
CA MET A 262 2.84 12.40 9.12
C MET A 262 2.79 13.59 10.07
N ASP A 263 3.85 13.79 10.87
CA ASP A 263 3.98 14.95 11.77
C ASP A 263 4.16 16.24 10.96
N GLU A 264 4.88 16.21 9.85
CA GLU A 264 4.99 17.33 8.91
C GLU A 264 3.68 17.65 8.20
N MET A 265 2.94 16.63 7.79
CA MET A 265 1.66 16.77 7.06
C MET A 265 0.54 17.32 7.93
N GLN A 266 0.57 17.13 9.25
CA GLN A 266 -0.44 17.57 10.22
C GLN A 266 -1.89 17.21 9.82
N SER A 267 -2.09 16.07 9.18
CA SER A 267 -3.39 15.63 8.69
C SER A 267 -4.38 15.34 9.83
N PRO A 268 -5.64 15.80 9.72
CA PRO A 268 -6.68 15.55 10.72
C PRO A 268 -7.14 14.07 10.76
N ILE A 269 -6.74 13.21 9.85
CA ILE A 269 -7.18 11.81 9.76
C ILE A 269 -6.92 11.02 11.06
N THR A 270 -5.81 11.31 11.74
CA THR A 270 -5.42 10.63 12.98
C THR A 270 -6.24 11.04 14.20
N THR A 271 -7.05 12.10 14.06
CA THR A 271 -7.99 12.51 15.12
C THR A 271 -9.25 11.66 15.16
N ILE A 272 -9.49 10.83 14.12
CA ILE A 272 -10.61 9.89 14.09
C ILE A 272 -10.32 8.73 15.04
N PRO A 273 -11.18 8.46 16.07
CA PRO A 273 -10.97 7.35 16.99
C PRO A 273 -10.82 6.02 16.25
N GLY A 274 -9.73 5.30 16.51
CA GLY A 274 -9.41 4.03 15.84
C GLY A 274 -8.55 4.15 14.58
N ILE A 275 -8.21 5.34 14.12
CA ILE A 275 -7.22 5.55 13.05
C ILE A 275 -5.90 6.03 13.65
N GLY A 276 -4.93 5.12 13.76
CA GLY A 276 -3.57 5.47 14.13
C GLY A 276 -2.73 5.89 12.92
N VAL A 277 -1.54 6.46 13.19
CA VAL A 277 -0.60 6.97 12.19
C VAL A 277 -0.39 6.00 11.01
N ARG A 278 -0.18 4.70 11.28
CA ARG A 278 0.10 3.69 10.24
C ARG A 278 -1.04 3.54 9.22
N MET A 279 -2.29 3.49 9.69
CA MET A 279 -3.45 3.36 8.78
C MET A 279 -3.78 4.70 8.14
N GLY A 280 -3.68 5.80 8.89
CA GLY A 280 -3.84 7.16 8.36
C GLY A 280 -2.86 7.43 7.21
N ALA A 281 -1.57 7.20 7.45
CA ALA A 281 -0.53 7.35 6.44
C ALA A 281 -0.81 6.54 5.16
N MET A 282 -1.21 5.27 5.32
CA MET A 282 -1.50 4.42 4.16
C MET A 282 -2.73 4.91 3.37
N ILE A 283 -3.76 5.41 4.05
CA ILE A 283 -4.95 5.98 3.41
C ILE A 283 -4.58 7.25 2.65
N LEU A 284 -3.87 8.18 3.29
CA LEU A 284 -3.45 9.45 2.69
C LEU A 284 -2.52 9.21 1.49
N ALA A 285 -1.52 8.35 1.65
CA ALA A 285 -0.57 8.02 0.60
C ALA A 285 -1.22 7.39 -0.64
N GLU A 286 -2.19 6.51 -0.44
CA GLU A 286 -2.89 5.85 -1.56
C GLU A 286 -3.92 6.76 -2.24
N ILE A 287 -4.56 7.66 -1.52
CA ILE A 287 -5.48 8.65 -2.09
C ILE A 287 -4.68 9.78 -2.77
N GLY A 288 -3.59 10.22 -2.12
CA GLY A 288 -2.83 11.39 -2.55
C GLY A 288 -3.65 12.67 -2.42
N ASP A 289 -3.81 13.40 -3.51
CA ASP A 289 -4.60 14.62 -3.53
C ASP A 289 -6.11 14.32 -3.57
N PHE A 290 -6.83 14.72 -2.54
CA PHE A 290 -8.30 14.57 -2.43
C PHE A 290 -9.06 15.43 -3.45
N SER A 291 -8.46 16.50 -3.99
CA SER A 291 -9.07 17.34 -5.01
C SER A 291 -9.22 16.62 -6.37
N ARG A 292 -8.46 15.54 -6.59
CA ARG A 292 -8.55 14.70 -7.78
C ARG A 292 -9.88 13.96 -7.89
N PHE A 293 -10.61 13.84 -6.78
CA PHE A 293 -11.85 13.09 -6.73
C PHE A 293 -13.04 14.04 -6.54
N ASP A 294 -13.94 14.10 -7.52
CA ASP A 294 -15.13 14.93 -7.46
C ASP A 294 -16.09 14.50 -6.35
N SER A 295 -16.02 13.23 -5.92
CA SER A 295 -16.85 12.70 -4.85
C SER A 295 -16.16 11.59 -4.04
N PRO A 296 -16.53 11.39 -2.77
CA PRO A 296 -16.04 10.28 -1.97
C PRO A 296 -16.35 8.90 -2.58
N ASP A 297 -17.39 8.77 -3.38
CA ASP A 297 -17.76 7.53 -4.05
C ASP A 297 -16.72 7.16 -5.14
N LYS A 298 -16.07 8.13 -5.77
CA LYS A 298 -14.94 7.88 -6.69
C LYS A 298 -13.70 7.33 -5.95
N ILE A 299 -13.45 7.74 -4.70
CA ILE A 299 -12.38 7.16 -3.86
C ILE A 299 -12.71 5.70 -3.52
N LEU A 300 -13.97 5.37 -3.23
CA LEU A 300 -14.39 3.99 -3.01
C LEU A 300 -14.22 3.13 -4.27
N ALA A 301 -14.54 3.66 -5.44
CA ALA A 301 -14.29 3.00 -6.72
C ALA A 301 -12.78 2.78 -6.94
N TYR A 302 -11.97 3.80 -6.65
CA TYR A 302 -10.50 3.71 -6.72
C TYR A 302 -9.92 2.67 -5.75
N ALA A 303 -10.54 2.48 -4.58
CA ALA A 303 -10.21 1.39 -3.66
C ALA A 303 -10.75 0.03 -4.12
N GLY A 304 -11.58 -0.02 -5.17
CA GLY A 304 -12.28 -1.22 -5.61
C GLY A 304 -13.28 -1.74 -4.59
N MET A 305 -13.93 -0.82 -3.85
CA MET A 305 -14.94 -1.10 -2.82
C MET A 305 -16.36 -0.80 -3.30
N SER A 306 -16.55 -0.40 -4.54
CA SER A 306 -17.87 -0.23 -5.16
C SER A 306 -18.49 -1.58 -5.52
N PRO A 307 -19.83 -1.72 -5.41
CA PRO A 307 -20.50 -2.89 -5.93
C PRO A 307 -20.42 -2.92 -7.45
N SER A 308 -20.23 -4.08 -8.04
CA SER A 308 -20.36 -4.25 -9.48
C SER A 308 -21.84 -4.09 -9.88
N THR A 309 -22.13 -3.16 -10.79
CA THR A 309 -23.47 -3.01 -11.38
C THR A 309 -23.41 -3.45 -12.82
N TYR A 310 -24.24 -4.38 -13.19
CA TYR A 310 -24.46 -4.77 -14.57
C TYR A 310 -25.94 -4.51 -14.91
N GLN A 311 -26.17 -3.55 -15.78
CA GLN A 311 -27.49 -3.25 -16.31
C GLN A 311 -27.42 -3.30 -17.84
N SER A 312 -28.18 -4.19 -18.44
CA SER A 312 -28.35 -4.27 -19.89
C SER A 312 -29.84 -4.39 -20.20
N GLY A 313 -30.44 -3.31 -20.71
CA GLY A 313 -31.85 -3.27 -21.05
C GLY A 313 -32.76 -3.51 -19.82
N GLN A 314 -33.70 -4.46 -19.99
CA GLN A 314 -34.63 -4.86 -18.90
C GLN A 314 -34.00 -5.81 -17.86
N LEU A 315 -32.80 -6.33 -18.10
CA LEU A 315 -32.09 -7.20 -17.19
C LEU A 315 -31.22 -6.37 -16.23
N SER A 316 -31.78 -6.02 -15.07
CA SER A 316 -30.97 -5.51 -13.96
C SER A 316 -30.47 -6.67 -13.12
N LEU A 317 -29.21 -7.04 -13.25
CA LEU A 317 -28.51 -7.97 -12.35
C LEU A 317 -28.07 -7.25 -11.05
N SER A 318 -28.80 -6.22 -10.63
CA SER A 318 -28.68 -5.59 -9.30
C SER A 318 -29.42 -6.40 -8.23
N GLY A 319 -29.29 -7.74 -8.32
CA GLY A 319 -29.77 -8.66 -7.30
C GLY A 319 -28.89 -8.70 -6.06
N PRO A 320 -29.26 -9.45 -5.02
CA PRO A 320 -28.53 -9.56 -3.74
C PRO A 320 -27.11 -10.17 -3.90
N TYR A 321 -26.65 -10.46 -5.07
CA TYR A 321 -25.38 -11.11 -5.41
C TYR A 321 -24.35 -10.19 -6.08
N SER A 322 -24.49 -8.86 -6.04
CA SER A 322 -23.45 -7.97 -6.56
C SER A 322 -22.18 -8.10 -5.73
N HIS A 323 -21.10 -8.53 -6.38
CA HIS A 323 -19.80 -8.64 -5.74
C HIS A 323 -19.08 -7.29 -5.73
N MET A 324 -18.22 -7.10 -4.74
CA MET A 324 -17.30 -5.94 -4.73
C MET A 324 -16.36 -6.05 -5.94
N GLU A 325 -16.20 -4.97 -6.69
CA GLU A 325 -15.46 -4.95 -7.97
C GLU A 325 -14.00 -5.35 -7.85
N LYS A 326 -13.37 -5.04 -6.72
CA LYS A 326 -11.96 -5.29 -6.37
C LYS A 326 -10.94 -4.75 -7.40
N ARG A 327 -11.38 -4.02 -8.43
CA ARG A 327 -10.52 -3.29 -9.34
C ARG A 327 -10.07 -1.99 -8.65
N GLY A 328 -8.76 -1.72 -8.63
CA GLY A 328 -8.21 -0.54 -7.97
C GLY A 328 -7.18 -0.86 -6.89
N SER A 329 -6.82 0.12 -6.06
CA SER A 329 -5.76 -0.05 -5.06
C SER A 329 -6.10 -1.08 -3.99
N ARG A 330 -5.38 -2.20 -3.99
CA ARG A 330 -5.47 -3.22 -2.93
C ARG A 330 -5.01 -2.69 -1.57
N TYR A 331 -4.08 -1.75 -1.57
CA TYR A 331 -3.51 -1.15 -0.37
C TYR A 331 -4.52 -0.20 0.28
N LEU A 332 -5.15 0.67 -0.51
CA LEU A 332 -6.22 1.54 -0.01
C LEU A 332 -7.39 0.73 0.53
N ARG A 333 -7.83 -0.30 -0.21
CA ARG A 333 -8.89 -1.20 0.26
C ARG A 333 -8.53 -1.88 1.58
N TYR A 334 -7.30 -2.37 1.71
CA TYR A 334 -6.82 -2.97 2.96
C TYR A 334 -6.83 -1.96 4.12
N ALA A 335 -6.32 -0.75 3.89
CA ALA A 335 -6.24 0.29 4.90
C ALA A 335 -7.63 0.74 5.36
N LEU A 336 -8.52 1.07 4.42
CA LEU A 336 -9.90 1.47 4.72
C LEU A 336 -10.68 0.38 5.46
N TYR A 337 -10.54 -0.87 5.04
CA TYR A 337 -11.25 -1.98 5.68
C TYR A 337 -10.79 -2.22 7.11
N ASN A 338 -9.48 -2.17 7.37
CA ASN A 338 -8.95 -2.32 8.72
C ASN A 338 -9.21 -1.09 9.59
N ALA A 339 -9.01 0.13 9.07
CA ALA A 339 -9.36 1.36 9.79
C ALA A 339 -10.83 1.34 10.22
N THR A 340 -11.74 0.95 9.32
CA THR A 340 -13.17 0.88 9.64
C THR A 340 -13.48 -0.08 10.80
N LYS A 341 -12.78 -1.21 10.91
CA LYS A 341 -12.96 -2.14 12.06
C LYS A 341 -12.67 -1.46 13.39
N TYR A 342 -11.57 -0.73 13.45
CA TYR A 342 -11.17 -0.03 14.69
C TYR A 342 -12.04 1.19 14.95
N VAL A 343 -12.42 1.95 13.92
CA VAL A 343 -13.36 3.05 14.08
C VAL A 343 -14.70 2.56 14.60
N CYS A 344 -15.23 1.44 14.09
CA CYS A 344 -16.46 0.84 14.63
C CYS A 344 -16.30 0.30 16.06
N LEU A 345 -15.08 0.09 16.55
CA LEU A 345 -14.81 -0.33 17.92
C LEU A 345 -14.73 0.87 18.88
N TRP A 346 -14.15 1.97 18.44
CA TRP A 346 -13.78 3.11 19.29
C TRP A 346 -14.71 4.32 19.15
N ASP A 347 -15.47 4.41 18.05
CA ASP A 347 -16.43 5.50 17.84
C ASP A 347 -17.88 5.02 18.01
N PRO A 348 -18.63 5.56 18.98
CA PRO A 348 -20.01 5.12 19.25
C PRO A 348 -20.97 5.28 18.06
N ALA A 349 -20.82 6.34 17.25
CA ALA A 349 -21.69 6.59 16.09
C ALA A 349 -21.45 5.56 14.97
N PHE A 350 -20.19 5.12 14.78
CA PHE A 350 -19.85 4.04 13.85
C PHE A 350 -20.23 2.66 14.39
N ALA A 351 -20.09 2.44 15.72
CA ALA A 351 -20.54 1.20 16.37
C ALA A 351 -22.06 1.02 16.20
N ALA A 352 -22.86 2.06 16.49
CA ALA A 352 -24.31 2.06 16.30
C ALA A 352 -24.70 1.85 14.84
N TYR A 353 -23.99 2.48 13.89
CA TYR A 353 -24.24 2.28 12.47
C TYR A 353 -23.96 0.86 12.01
N LEU A 354 -22.86 0.26 12.48
CA LEU A 354 -22.53 -1.14 12.19
C LEU A 354 -23.59 -2.09 12.77
N ALA A 355 -24.04 -1.87 14.02
CA ALA A 355 -25.09 -2.64 14.68
C ALA A 355 -26.41 -2.55 13.91
N LYS A 356 -26.82 -1.34 13.48
CA LYS A 356 -28.00 -1.13 12.63
C LYS A 356 -27.91 -1.97 11.34
N LYS A 357 -26.77 -1.94 10.63
CA LYS A 357 -26.59 -2.70 9.38
C LYS A 357 -26.59 -4.22 9.60
N ARG A 358 -26.12 -4.67 10.76
CA ARG A 358 -26.22 -6.07 11.20
C ARG A 358 -27.69 -6.46 11.50
N GLY A 359 -28.42 -5.59 12.19
CA GLY A 359 -29.85 -5.77 12.47
C GLY A 359 -30.71 -5.85 11.21
N GLU A 360 -30.28 -5.20 10.10
CA GLU A 360 -30.91 -5.32 8.78
C GLU A 360 -30.62 -6.71 8.11
N GLY A 361 -30.05 -7.68 8.82
CA GLY A 361 -29.73 -9.03 8.32
C GLY A 361 -28.46 -9.10 7.45
N LYS A 362 -27.65 -8.04 7.36
CA LYS A 362 -26.44 -8.05 6.52
C LYS A 362 -25.32 -8.83 7.19
N HIS A 363 -24.60 -9.64 6.39
CA HIS A 363 -23.37 -10.28 6.84
C HIS A 363 -22.36 -9.22 7.35
N TYR A 364 -21.56 -9.58 8.36
CA TYR A 364 -20.59 -8.64 9.00
C TYR A 364 -19.72 -7.89 8.00
N ASN A 365 -19.13 -8.58 7.03
CA ASN A 365 -18.24 -7.93 6.03
C ASN A 365 -19.00 -6.95 5.12
N VAL A 366 -20.27 -7.21 4.82
CA VAL A 366 -21.14 -6.30 4.06
C VAL A 366 -21.49 -5.08 4.89
N ALA A 367 -21.88 -5.28 6.16
CA ALA A 367 -22.17 -4.19 7.10
C ALA A 367 -20.92 -3.29 7.29
N LEU A 368 -19.74 -3.89 7.41
CA LEU A 368 -18.47 -3.17 7.52
C LEU A 368 -18.14 -2.36 6.23
N SER A 369 -18.47 -2.89 5.05
CA SER A 369 -18.31 -2.14 3.79
C SER A 369 -19.21 -0.89 3.73
N HIS A 370 -20.43 -0.97 4.29
CA HIS A 370 -21.28 0.23 4.45
C HIS A 370 -20.68 1.24 5.43
N ALA A 371 -20.09 0.78 6.54
CA ALA A 371 -19.39 1.65 7.48
C ALA A 371 -18.15 2.29 6.84
N ALA A 372 -17.39 1.55 6.00
CA ALA A 372 -16.26 2.08 5.25
C ALA A 372 -16.67 3.20 4.29
N LYS A 373 -17.83 3.09 3.64
CA LYS A 373 -18.38 4.16 2.81
C LYS A 373 -18.64 5.44 3.63
N LYS A 374 -19.19 5.29 4.84
CA LYS A 374 -19.38 6.43 5.77
C LYS A 374 -18.04 7.02 6.20
N LEU A 375 -17.04 6.16 6.49
CA LEU A 375 -15.71 6.58 6.91
C LEU A 375 -14.99 7.38 5.81
N VAL A 376 -15.04 6.94 4.56
CA VAL A 376 -14.42 7.67 3.43
C VAL A 376 -15.04 9.07 3.28
N ARG A 377 -16.34 9.20 3.44
CA ARG A 377 -17.01 10.52 3.41
C ARG A 377 -16.54 11.43 4.55
N LEU A 378 -16.37 10.87 5.75
CA LEU A 378 -15.83 11.60 6.89
C LEU A 378 -14.38 12.03 6.63
N ILE A 379 -13.52 11.13 6.21
CA ILE A 379 -12.12 11.46 5.88
C ILE A 379 -12.06 12.59 4.85
N CYS A 380 -12.83 12.48 3.75
CA CYS A 380 -12.86 13.53 2.73
C CYS A 380 -13.32 14.90 3.28
N ALA A 381 -14.28 14.90 4.18
CA ALA A 381 -14.76 16.15 4.79
C ALA A 381 -13.69 16.78 5.68
N LEU A 382 -13.02 15.97 6.52
CA LEU A 382 -11.97 16.47 7.42
C LEU A 382 -10.74 16.96 6.63
N GLU A 383 -10.26 16.20 5.64
CA GLU A 383 -9.10 16.58 4.83
C GLU A 383 -9.37 17.83 3.99
N LYS A 384 -10.58 18.01 3.46
CA LYS A 384 -10.94 19.24 2.72
C LYS A 384 -11.11 20.46 3.62
N SER A 385 -11.60 20.28 4.85
CA SER A 385 -11.83 21.38 5.79
C SER A 385 -10.65 21.64 6.72
N GLN A 386 -9.68 20.72 6.78
CA GLN A 386 -8.55 20.74 7.73
C GLN A 386 -9.01 20.84 9.21
N GLN A 387 -10.18 20.30 9.51
CA GLN A 387 -10.73 20.30 10.85
C GLN A 387 -10.51 18.96 11.54
N SER A 388 -10.18 19.00 12.84
CA SER A 388 -10.11 17.79 13.65
C SER A 388 -11.49 17.16 13.84
N TYR A 389 -11.53 15.83 13.94
CA TYR A 389 -12.75 15.11 14.22
C TYR A 389 -13.33 15.52 15.59
N ARG A 390 -14.61 15.80 15.60
CA ARG A 390 -15.37 16.06 16.82
C ARG A 390 -16.47 15.02 16.92
N ASN A 391 -16.53 14.30 18.04
CA ASN A 391 -17.68 13.45 18.30
C ASN A 391 -18.93 14.32 18.31
N ALA A 392 -19.91 13.96 17.48
CA ALA A 392 -21.26 14.50 17.67
C ALA A 392 -21.75 13.96 19.03
N ALA A 393 -21.87 14.88 20.00
CA ALA A 393 -22.43 14.58 21.30
C ALA A 393 -23.88 14.08 21.16
#